data_31049e97f67efe4d0a1ac00ba4ff5bde
#
_entry.id   31049e97f67efe4d0a1ac00ba4ff5bde
#
_cell.length_a   1.000
_cell.length_b   1.000
_cell.length_c   1.000
_cell.angle_alpha   90.00
_cell.angle_beta   90.00
_cell.angle_gamma   90.00
#
_symmetry.space_group_name_H-M   'P 1'
#
loop_
_entity.id
_entity.type
_entity.pdbx_description
1 polymer ?
#
loop_
_entity_poly.entity_id
_entity_poly.type
_entity_poly.pdbx_seq_one_letter_code
_entity_poly.pdbx_strand_id
1 'polypeptide(L)'
;MTLYGCDVSQYQDGLDLGGLVSQGYSFCWIRASIGAQEDPTFLKFLWSAQSRGMLAAGYHFLVPSVSVALENQAHLFASVLAGTPGILDVEPNGQGAAVPTYSEVINFLQWARAYGADIRGLYWPRWVWELQGRPTLPTGYCLISSNYEGAAAGETLAGQYPGKSWAGWAGYGGAVPQLGQVTDQAEVDGYGGYLDGDIFEGSLEQLMAIFGLEDDDMAKPRMIQKTGDAQVWATNGMGRWHIQGGTMADFVYNQHTRFGNPAMPATPEEVEDLDSFGPIISDVFGLGVPA
;
A
#
# COMPACT_ATOMS: atom_id res chain seq x y z
N MET A 1 11.47 10.22 -16.22
CA MET A 1 11.14 8.79 -16.46
C MET A 1 9.79 8.57 -15.83
N THR A 2 8.90 7.83 -16.48
CA THR A 2 7.60 7.52 -15.89
C THR A 2 7.70 6.17 -15.19
N LEU A 3 7.29 6.10 -13.94
CA LEU A 3 7.05 4.85 -13.21
C LEU A 3 5.57 4.52 -13.28
N TYR A 4 5.26 3.26 -13.48
CA TYR A 4 3.92 2.73 -13.49
C TYR A 4 3.66 1.95 -12.21
N GLY A 5 2.47 2.11 -11.67
CA GLY A 5 1.99 1.42 -10.48
C GLY A 5 0.52 1.06 -10.59
N CYS A 6 0.02 0.47 -9.56
CA CYS A 6 -1.39 0.15 -9.43
C CYS A 6 -1.85 0.28 -7.99
N ASP A 7 -3.14 0.39 -7.77
CA ASP A 7 -3.70 0.11 -6.46
C ASP A 7 -4.57 -1.14 -6.47
N VAL A 8 -4.59 -1.82 -5.32
CA VAL A 8 -5.24 -3.13 -5.17
C VAL A 8 -5.92 -3.26 -3.82
N SER A 9 -6.90 -4.14 -3.77
CA SER A 9 -7.64 -4.51 -2.57
C SER A 9 -8.11 -5.95 -2.66
N GLN A 10 -8.99 -6.38 -1.77
CA GLN A 10 -9.64 -7.69 -1.84
C GLN A 10 -10.34 -7.97 -3.18
N TYR A 11 -10.68 -6.94 -3.95
CA TYR A 11 -11.32 -7.11 -5.27
C TYR A 11 -10.36 -7.65 -6.33
N GLN A 12 -9.06 -7.47 -6.14
CA GLN A 12 -8.00 -8.02 -7.00
C GLN A 12 -7.41 -9.31 -6.42
N ASP A 13 -8.10 -10.00 -5.49
CA ASP A 13 -7.61 -11.28 -4.96
C ASP A 13 -7.41 -12.28 -6.10
N GLY A 14 -6.19 -12.84 -6.19
CA GLY A 14 -5.77 -13.67 -7.33
C GLY A 14 -4.86 -12.98 -8.33
N LEU A 15 -4.67 -11.65 -8.28
CA LEU A 15 -3.68 -10.95 -9.08
C LEU A 15 -2.24 -11.38 -8.70
N ASP A 16 -1.42 -11.68 -9.72
CA ASP A 16 0.02 -11.94 -9.53
C ASP A 16 0.84 -10.67 -9.72
N LEU A 17 1.35 -10.11 -8.62
CA LEU A 17 2.24 -8.94 -8.67
C LEU A 17 3.59 -9.25 -9.37
N GLY A 18 4.02 -10.52 -9.43
CA GLY A 18 5.20 -10.90 -10.19
C GLY A 18 5.00 -10.70 -11.70
N GLY A 19 3.81 -11.01 -12.19
CA GLY A 19 3.41 -10.69 -13.55
C GLY A 19 3.43 -9.19 -13.83
N LEU A 20 2.99 -8.35 -12.89
CA LEU A 20 3.02 -6.88 -13.03
C LEU A 20 4.45 -6.33 -13.10
N VAL A 21 5.36 -6.80 -12.26
CA VAL A 21 6.78 -6.40 -12.32
C VAL A 21 7.37 -6.71 -13.70
N SER A 22 7.05 -7.87 -14.27
CA SER A 22 7.50 -8.24 -15.62
C SER A 22 6.93 -7.34 -16.71
N GLN A 23 5.81 -6.67 -16.45
CA GLN A 23 5.16 -5.71 -17.35
C GLN A 23 5.57 -4.25 -17.05
N GLY A 24 6.55 -4.04 -16.16
CA GLY A 24 7.14 -2.73 -15.88
C GLY A 24 6.51 -1.94 -14.74
N TYR A 25 5.64 -2.55 -13.94
CA TYR A 25 5.10 -1.90 -12.74
C TYR A 25 6.17 -1.86 -11.64
N SER A 26 6.29 -0.73 -10.97
CA SER A 26 7.36 -0.46 -9.99
C SER A 26 6.83 -0.21 -8.58
N PHE A 27 5.55 0.10 -8.43
CA PHE A 27 4.96 0.38 -7.13
C PHE A 27 3.50 -0.09 -7.06
N CYS A 28 3.01 -0.28 -5.84
CA CYS A 28 1.66 -0.77 -5.58
C CYS A 28 1.09 -0.14 -4.31
N TRP A 29 -0.08 0.48 -4.40
CA TRP A 29 -0.84 0.93 -3.25
C TRP A 29 -1.82 -0.16 -2.86
N ILE A 30 -1.88 -0.52 -1.59
CA ILE A 30 -2.60 -1.71 -1.14
C ILE A 30 -3.60 -1.28 -0.07
N ARG A 31 -4.87 -1.57 -0.26
CA ARG A 31 -5.85 -1.24 0.77
C ARG A 31 -5.54 -1.96 2.06
N ALA A 32 -5.22 -1.19 3.10
CA ALA A 32 -5.02 -1.73 4.44
C ALA A 32 -6.35 -1.86 5.19
N SER A 33 -7.23 -0.88 4.99
CA SER A 33 -8.54 -0.88 5.66
C SER A 33 -9.54 0.05 4.97
N ILE A 34 -10.81 -0.18 5.25
CA ILE A 34 -11.96 0.64 4.86
C ILE A 34 -12.89 0.81 6.05
N GLY A 35 -13.17 2.05 6.47
CA GLY A 35 -13.96 2.27 7.67
C GLY A 35 -13.38 1.52 8.88
N ALA A 36 -14.18 0.67 9.52
CA ALA A 36 -13.75 -0.16 10.66
C ALA A 36 -13.36 -1.60 10.26
N GLN A 37 -13.02 -1.85 9.00
CA GLN A 37 -12.70 -3.19 8.50
C GLN A 37 -11.29 -3.22 7.89
N GLU A 38 -10.49 -4.19 8.31
CA GLU A 38 -9.22 -4.53 7.68
C GLU A 38 -9.48 -5.17 6.31
N ASP A 39 -8.66 -4.85 5.32
CA ASP A 39 -8.68 -5.58 4.06
C ASP A 39 -7.97 -6.93 4.22
N PRO A 40 -8.67 -8.05 3.97
CA PRO A 40 -8.10 -9.38 4.22
C PRO A 40 -6.92 -9.73 3.31
N THR A 41 -6.71 -8.98 2.24
CA THR A 41 -5.61 -9.21 1.28
C THR A 41 -4.40 -8.31 1.51
N PHE A 42 -4.48 -7.35 2.45
CA PHE A 42 -3.42 -6.37 2.67
C PHE A 42 -2.04 -7.00 2.86
N LEU A 43 -1.89 -7.88 3.85
CA LEU A 43 -0.59 -8.49 4.14
C LEU A 43 -0.09 -9.38 3.00
N LYS A 44 -0.99 -10.09 2.32
CA LYS A 44 -0.66 -10.89 1.13
C LYS A 44 -0.03 -10.04 0.04
N PHE A 45 -0.69 -8.94 -0.33
CA PHE A 45 -0.20 -8.06 -1.38
C PHE A 45 1.05 -7.29 -0.95
N LEU A 46 1.10 -6.80 0.29
CA LEU A 46 2.26 -6.11 0.83
C LEU A 46 3.51 -6.99 0.76
N TRP A 47 3.42 -8.21 1.26
CA TRP A 47 4.49 -9.20 1.15
C TRP A 47 4.87 -9.47 -0.30
N SER A 48 3.88 -9.69 -1.15
CA SER A 48 4.10 -9.99 -2.57
C SER A 48 4.81 -8.85 -3.29
N ALA A 49 4.42 -7.59 -3.05
CA ALA A 49 5.05 -6.41 -3.62
C ALA A 49 6.52 -6.27 -3.16
N GLN A 50 6.74 -6.31 -1.86
CA GLN A 50 8.07 -6.13 -1.25
C GLN A 50 9.05 -7.22 -1.65
N SER A 51 8.63 -8.49 -1.67
CA SER A 51 9.49 -9.60 -2.08
C SER A 51 9.93 -9.53 -3.55
N ARG A 52 9.26 -8.72 -4.35
CA ARG A 52 9.56 -8.47 -5.77
C ARG A 52 10.24 -7.13 -6.03
N GLY A 53 10.57 -6.39 -4.97
CA GLY A 53 11.21 -5.09 -5.10
C GLY A 53 10.28 -3.97 -5.57
N MET A 54 8.95 -4.15 -5.49
CA MET A 54 8.01 -3.06 -5.70
C MET A 54 7.95 -2.17 -4.47
N LEU A 55 7.94 -0.85 -4.66
CA LEU A 55 7.57 0.07 -3.59
C LEU A 55 6.10 -0.15 -3.22
N ALA A 56 5.81 -0.27 -1.94
CA ALA A 56 4.45 -0.49 -1.45
C ALA A 56 4.09 0.46 -0.32
N ALA A 57 2.84 0.94 -0.32
CA ALA A 57 2.23 1.66 0.78
C ALA A 57 0.82 1.15 1.04
N GLY A 58 0.36 1.26 2.28
CA GLY A 58 -1.02 0.89 2.63
C GLY A 58 -1.96 2.07 2.49
N TYR A 59 -3.17 1.88 1.95
CA TYR A 59 -4.15 2.96 1.97
C TYR A 59 -5.37 2.65 2.85
N HIS A 60 -5.96 3.71 3.40
CA HIS A 60 -7.21 3.65 4.12
C HIS A 60 -8.31 4.36 3.33
N PHE A 61 -9.37 3.64 3.02
CA PHE A 61 -10.58 4.21 2.43
C PHE A 61 -11.43 4.85 3.54
N LEU A 62 -11.50 6.18 3.53
CA LEU A 62 -12.18 6.93 4.57
C LEU A 62 -13.69 6.87 4.43
N VAL A 63 -14.36 6.38 5.45
CA VAL A 63 -15.84 6.36 5.52
C VAL A 63 -16.32 7.52 6.40
N PRO A 64 -17.38 8.28 5.98
CA PRO A 64 -17.91 9.38 6.79
C PRO A 64 -18.27 8.98 8.21
N SER A 65 -18.08 9.89 9.17
CA SER A 65 -18.24 9.66 10.62
C SER A 65 -19.65 9.24 11.05
N VAL A 66 -20.65 9.57 10.23
CA VAL A 66 -22.03 9.11 10.44
C VAL A 66 -22.18 7.59 10.39
N SER A 67 -21.27 6.90 9.73
CA SER A 67 -21.27 5.44 9.60
C SER A 67 -20.30 4.78 10.58
N VAL A 68 -19.10 5.35 10.76
CA VAL A 68 -18.04 4.81 11.63
C VAL A 68 -17.24 5.96 12.25
N ALA A 69 -17.02 5.92 13.56
CA ALA A 69 -16.21 6.94 14.25
C ALA A 69 -14.81 7.06 13.64
N LEU A 70 -14.37 8.27 13.34
CA LEU A 70 -13.07 8.55 12.70
C LEU A 70 -11.89 8.05 13.53
N GLU A 71 -12.00 8.17 14.86
CA GLU A 71 -10.99 7.68 15.80
C GLU A 71 -10.79 6.16 15.65
N ASN A 72 -11.88 5.39 15.56
CA ASN A 72 -11.81 3.94 15.38
C ASN A 72 -11.18 3.56 14.03
N GLN A 73 -11.53 4.30 12.97
CA GLN A 73 -10.92 4.11 11.65
C GLN A 73 -9.41 4.39 11.70
N ALA A 74 -9.01 5.50 12.30
CA ALA A 74 -7.62 5.90 12.43
C ALA A 74 -6.79 4.92 13.28
N HIS A 75 -7.36 4.45 14.40
CA HIS A 75 -6.71 3.44 15.24
C HIS A 75 -6.50 2.12 14.49
N LEU A 76 -7.54 1.64 13.80
CA LEU A 76 -7.43 0.43 12.98
C LEU A 76 -6.35 0.60 11.90
N PHE A 77 -6.40 1.70 11.15
CA PHE A 77 -5.44 1.96 10.09
C PHE A 77 -4.00 1.96 10.60
N ALA A 78 -3.72 2.69 11.68
CA ALA A 78 -2.40 2.72 12.30
C ALA A 78 -1.92 1.32 12.72
N SER A 79 -2.80 0.51 13.31
CA SER A 79 -2.47 -0.85 13.75
C SER A 79 -2.18 -1.80 12.58
N VAL A 80 -2.95 -1.69 11.49
CA VAL A 80 -2.78 -2.54 10.30
C VAL A 80 -1.53 -2.18 9.52
N LEU A 81 -1.22 -0.88 9.39
CA LEU A 81 0.00 -0.42 8.71
C LEU A 81 1.28 -0.94 9.36
N ALA A 82 1.31 -1.03 10.69
CA ALA A 82 2.45 -1.54 11.46
C ALA A 82 3.82 -0.96 11.03
N GLY A 83 3.84 0.34 10.69
CA GLY A 83 5.03 1.07 10.23
C GLY A 83 5.19 1.16 8.71
N THR A 84 4.33 0.50 7.92
CA THR A 84 4.24 0.72 6.47
C THR A 84 3.76 2.16 6.20
N PRO A 85 4.32 2.89 5.21
CA PRO A 85 3.81 4.21 4.84
C PRO A 85 2.34 4.16 4.45
N GLY A 86 1.59 5.20 4.84
CA GLY A 86 0.16 5.29 4.63
C GLY A 86 -0.27 6.27 3.56
N ILE A 87 -1.39 5.99 2.93
CA ILE A 87 -2.14 6.88 2.05
C ILE A 87 -3.57 7.00 2.60
N LEU A 88 -4.09 8.20 2.67
CA LEU A 88 -5.51 8.40 2.95
C LEU A 88 -6.26 8.58 1.65
N ASP A 89 -7.27 7.76 1.44
CA ASP A 89 -8.16 7.79 0.29
C ASP A 89 -9.47 8.50 0.66
N VAL A 90 -9.73 9.61 -0.04
CA VAL A 90 -10.84 10.54 0.23
C VAL A 90 -11.78 10.57 -0.96
N GLU A 91 -12.70 9.63 -0.98
CA GLU A 91 -13.74 9.55 -2.00
C GLU A 91 -15.05 8.94 -1.45
N PRO A 92 -16.18 9.01 -2.17
CA PRO A 92 -17.41 8.37 -1.72
C PRO A 92 -17.36 6.85 -1.94
N ASN A 93 -17.90 6.11 -0.98
CA ASN A 93 -18.02 4.65 -1.10
C ASN A 93 -19.21 4.28 -1.98
N GLY A 94 -19.02 4.38 -3.29
CA GLY A 94 -20.03 4.04 -4.30
C GLY A 94 -20.86 5.23 -4.78
N GLN A 95 -21.65 4.98 -5.83
CA GLN A 95 -22.47 6.00 -6.49
C GLN A 95 -23.54 6.56 -5.54
N GLY A 96 -23.55 7.88 -5.36
CA GLY A 96 -24.52 8.57 -4.50
C GLY A 96 -24.23 8.46 -3.00
N ALA A 97 -23.12 7.86 -2.61
CA ALA A 97 -22.69 7.85 -1.23
C ALA A 97 -22.20 9.23 -0.77
N ALA A 98 -22.26 9.48 0.54
CA ALA A 98 -21.76 10.71 1.11
C ALA A 98 -20.22 10.77 0.97
N VAL A 99 -19.72 11.93 0.56
CA VAL A 99 -18.28 12.23 0.55
C VAL A 99 -17.86 12.61 1.96
N PRO A 100 -16.73 12.12 2.48
CA PRO A 100 -16.17 12.64 3.73
C PRO A 100 -16.03 14.15 3.67
N THR A 101 -16.44 14.86 4.71
CA THR A 101 -16.26 16.31 4.78
C THR A 101 -14.79 16.68 4.98
N TYR A 102 -14.40 17.88 4.59
CA TYR A 102 -13.04 18.39 4.87
C TYR A 102 -12.64 18.25 6.34
N SER A 103 -13.56 18.61 7.25
CA SER A 103 -13.31 18.49 8.69
C SER A 103 -13.09 17.04 9.14
N GLU A 104 -13.80 16.09 8.56
CA GLU A 104 -13.60 14.66 8.85
C GLU A 104 -12.22 14.20 8.38
N VAL A 105 -11.78 14.61 7.22
CA VAL A 105 -10.43 14.30 6.73
C VAL A 105 -9.36 14.85 7.68
N ILE A 106 -9.47 16.12 8.09
CA ILE A 106 -8.50 16.72 9.02
C ILE A 106 -8.51 16.01 10.38
N ASN A 107 -9.67 15.70 10.90
CA ASN A 107 -9.81 14.98 12.19
C ASN A 107 -9.22 13.56 12.08
N PHE A 108 -9.46 12.85 10.98
CA PHE A 108 -8.86 11.53 10.76
C PHE A 108 -7.33 11.61 10.73
N LEU A 109 -6.76 12.55 9.99
CA LEU A 109 -5.30 12.75 9.94
C LEU A 109 -4.70 13.04 11.31
N GLN A 110 -5.38 13.80 12.16
CA GLN A 110 -4.95 14.07 13.54
C GLN A 110 -4.94 12.78 14.38
N TRP A 111 -6.03 12.00 14.35
CA TRP A 111 -6.13 10.73 15.06
C TRP A 111 -5.11 9.70 14.55
N ALA A 112 -4.99 9.54 13.24
CA ALA A 112 -4.04 8.61 12.65
C ALA A 112 -2.60 8.93 13.07
N ARG A 113 -2.22 10.20 13.06
CA ARG A 113 -0.92 10.65 13.57
C ARG A 113 -0.75 10.36 15.07
N ALA A 114 -1.78 10.59 15.88
CA ALA A 114 -1.75 10.33 17.33
C ALA A 114 -1.54 8.83 17.63
N TYR A 115 -2.07 7.95 16.78
CA TYR A 115 -1.85 6.50 16.85
C TYR A 115 -0.59 6.01 16.15
N GLY A 116 0.25 6.91 15.60
CA GLY A 116 1.54 6.58 15.01
C GLY A 116 1.51 6.13 13.55
N ALA A 117 0.40 6.35 12.83
CA ALA A 117 0.37 6.12 11.38
C ALA A 117 1.23 7.17 10.66
N ASP A 118 2.15 6.72 9.81
CA ASP A 118 2.97 7.56 8.96
C ASP A 118 2.28 7.79 7.61
N ILE A 119 1.32 8.73 7.59
CA ILE A 119 0.59 9.05 6.35
C ILE A 119 1.45 9.98 5.50
N ARG A 120 1.78 9.54 4.28
CA ARG A 120 2.61 10.24 3.30
C ARG A 120 1.84 10.76 2.10
N GLY A 121 0.75 10.08 1.71
CA GLY A 121 -0.05 10.42 0.56
C GLY A 121 -1.51 10.75 0.91
N LEU A 122 -2.10 11.61 0.10
CA LEU A 122 -3.54 11.86 0.08
C LEU A 122 -4.05 11.63 -1.34
N TYR A 123 -4.81 10.53 -1.54
CA TYR A 123 -5.63 10.39 -2.72
C TYR A 123 -6.88 11.22 -2.50
N TRP A 124 -6.95 12.33 -3.23
CA TRP A 124 -8.01 13.30 -3.06
C TRP A 124 -8.41 13.85 -4.42
N PRO A 125 -9.27 13.16 -5.15
CA PRO A 125 -9.69 13.54 -6.49
C PRO A 125 -10.18 14.99 -6.56
N ARG A 126 -9.84 15.70 -7.64
CA ARG A 126 -10.25 17.10 -7.83
C ARG A 126 -11.76 17.28 -7.71
N TRP A 127 -12.55 16.37 -8.27
CA TRP A 127 -14.00 16.44 -8.21
C TRP A 127 -14.53 16.29 -6.77
N VAL A 128 -13.88 15.48 -5.92
CA VAL A 128 -14.20 15.37 -4.49
C VAL A 128 -13.88 16.68 -3.77
N TRP A 129 -12.69 17.25 -4.03
CA TRP A 129 -12.30 18.54 -3.49
C TRP A 129 -13.28 19.66 -3.88
N GLU A 130 -13.81 19.64 -5.10
CA GLU A 130 -14.84 20.57 -5.55
C GLU A 130 -16.17 20.41 -4.81
N LEU A 131 -16.61 19.16 -4.59
CA LEU A 131 -17.80 18.87 -3.79
C LEU A 131 -17.69 19.33 -2.34
N GLN A 132 -16.47 19.37 -1.79
CA GLN A 132 -16.19 19.86 -0.45
C GLN A 132 -16.06 21.38 -0.35
N GLY A 133 -16.35 22.12 -1.42
CA GLY A 133 -16.30 23.57 -1.45
C GLY A 133 -14.91 24.17 -1.70
N ARG A 134 -14.02 23.39 -2.28
CA ARG A 134 -12.66 23.82 -2.71
C ARG A 134 -11.78 24.31 -1.56
N PRO A 135 -11.62 23.56 -0.47
CA PRO A 135 -10.80 23.97 0.65
C PRO A 135 -9.31 24.04 0.29
N THR A 136 -8.51 24.77 1.09
CA THR A 136 -7.05 24.61 1.03
C THR A 136 -6.68 23.23 1.57
N LEU A 137 -5.95 22.44 0.78
CA LEU A 137 -5.51 21.11 1.19
C LEU A 137 -4.41 21.19 2.27
N PRO A 138 -4.35 20.21 3.18
CA PRO A 138 -3.30 20.16 4.18
C PRO A 138 -1.93 19.95 3.53
N THR A 139 -0.91 20.60 4.08
CA THR A 139 0.47 20.53 3.59
C THR A 139 1.24 19.39 4.23
N GLY A 140 2.33 18.98 3.59
CA GLY A 140 3.22 17.92 4.09
C GLY A 140 2.86 16.52 3.62
N TYR A 141 1.95 16.41 2.67
CA TYR A 141 1.52 15.16 2.05
C TYR A 141 1.73 15.22 0.53
N CYS A 142 2.03 14.08 -0.07
CA CYS A 142 1.98 13.89 -1.51
C CYS A 142 0.51 13.90 -1.95
N LEU A 143 0.14 14.81 -2.85
CA LEU A 143 -1.20 14.79 -3.45
C LEU A 143 -1.22 13.79 -4.59
N ILE A 144 -2.16 12.84 -4.53
CA ILE A 144 -2.47 11.87 -5.58
C ILE A 144 -3.79 12.31 -6.21
N SER A 145 -3.74 12.69 -7.48
CA SER A 145 -4.91 13.13 -8.25
C SER A 145 -5.45 11.99 -9.10
N SER A 146 -6.72 12.01 -9.46
CA SER A 146 -7.25 11.14 -10.50
C SER A 146 -7.88 11.95 -11.64
N ASN A 147 -7.69 11.46 -12.86
CA ASN A 147 -8.37 11.96 -14.06
C ASN A 147 -8.33 10.87 -15.14
N TYR A 148 -9.47 10.31 -15.45
CA TYR A 148 -9.62 9.20 -16.39
C TYR A 148 -9.92 9.67 -17.82
N GLU A 149 -9.56 10.92 -18.16
CA GLU A 149 -9.72 11.45 -19.50
C GLU A 149 -8.83 10.67 -20.49
N GLY A 150 -9.46 9.95 -21.40
CA GLY A 150 -8.77 9.10 -22.36
C GLY A 150 -8.57 7.65 -21.90
N ALA A 151 -9.02 7.29 -20.71
CA ALA A 151 -9.03 5.90 -20.26
C ALA A 151 -9.91 5.06 -21.19
N ALA A 152 -9.38 3.94 -21.67
CA ALA A 152 -10.08 3.02 -22.56
C ALA A 152 -9.82 1.57 -22.13
N ALA A 153 -10.90 0.79 -22.02
CA ALA A 153 -10.78 -0.64 -21.82
C ALA A 153 -10.02 -1.29 -23.01
N GLY A 154 -9.21 -2.28 -22.72
CA GLY A 154 -8.44 -2.97 -23.76
C GLY A 154 -7.04 -2.40 -24.00
N GLU A 155 -6.59 -1.45 -23.16
CA GLU A 155 -5.27 -0.86 -23.27
C GLU A 155 -4.45 -1.01 -21.98
N THR A 156 -3.15 -1.15 -22.15
CA THR A 156 -2.21 -1.13 -21.03
C THR A 156 -2.15 0.26 -20.38
N LEU A 157 -1.74 0.34 -19.12
CA LEU A 157 -1.56 1.62 -18.43
C LEU A 157 -0.65 2.58 -19.22
N ALA A 158 0.43 2.07 -19.79
CA ALA A 158 1.34 2.89 -20.61
C ALA A 158 0.67 3.45 -21.89
N GLY A 159 -0.28 2.71 -22.47
CA GLY A 159 -1.06 3.16 -23.63
C GLY A 159 -2.07 4.25 -23.26
N GLN A 160 -2.62 4.20 -22.06
CA GLN A 160 -3.63 5.13 -21.57
C GLN A 160 -3.05 6.45 -21.03
N TYR A 161 -1.79 6.46 -20.61
CA TYR A 161 -1.18 7.66 -20.04
C TYR A 161 -0.72 8.65 -21.12
N PRO A 162 -1.29 9.86 -21.20
CA PRO A 162 -0.96 10.84 -22.24
C PRO A 162 0.35 11.62 -21.97
N GLY A 163 1.13 11.19 -20.98
CA GLY A 163 2.39 11.83 -20.62
C GLY A 163 2.21 13.12 -19.79
N LYS A 164 3.20 14.00 -19.85
CA LYS A 164 3.25 15.23 -19.02
C LYS A 164 2.13 16.23 -19.31
N SER A 165 1.39 16.08 -20.39
CA SER A 165 0.22 16.91 -20.73
C SER A 165 -1.07 16.43 -20.04
N TRP A 166 -1.03 15.35 -19.27
CA TRP A 166 -2.20 14.85 -18.55
C TRP A 166 -2.83 15.94 -17.65
N ALA A 167 -4.13 16.15 -17.79
CA ALA A 167 -4.83 17.22 -17.07
C ALA A 167 -4.84 17.02 -15.54
N GLY A 168 -4.66 15.79 -15.08
CA GLY A 168 -4.56 15.47 -13.66
C GLY A 168 -3.38 16.13 -12.93
N TRP A 169 -2.33 16.59 -13.65
CA TRP A 169 -1.21 17.33 -13.07
C TRP A 169 -1.54 18.77 -12.69
N ALA A 170 -2.66 19.32 -13.12
CA ALA A 170 -3.03 20.68 -12.78
C ALA A 170 -3.29 20.83 -11.28
N GLY A 171 -2.64 21.80 -10.63
CA GLY A 171 -2.75 22.06 -9.20
C GLY A 171 -4.16 22.48 -8.76
N TYR A 172 -4.51 22.14 -7.52
CA TYR A 172 -5.74 22.57 -6.85
C TYR A 172 -5.56 22.57 -5.33
N GLY A 173 -6.39 23.34 -4.63
CA GLY A 173 -6.35 23.43 -3.18
C GLY A 173 -5.03 23.93 -2.58
N GLY A 174 -4.19 24.63 -3.39
CA GLY A 174 -2.86 25.08 -2.98
C GLY A 174 -1.75 24.04 -3.12
N ALA A 175 -2.04 22.86 -3.67
CA ALA A 175 -1.09 21.79 -3.93
C ALA A 175 -0.99 21.45 -5.42
N VAL A 176 0.11 20.85 -5.81
CA VAL A 176 0.32 20.28 -7.16
C VAL A 176 0.41 18.77 -7.00
N PRO A 177 -0.36 17.98 -7.75
CA PRO A 177 -0.26 16.52 -7.71
C PRO A 177 1.15 16.04 -8.05
N GLN A 178 1.64 15.09 -7.27
CA GLN A 178 2.93 14.44 -7.48
C GLN A 178 2.77 13.01 -8.00
N LEU A 179 1.60 12.41 -7.76
CA LEU A 179 1.18 11.11 -8.25
C LEU A 179 -0.18 11.23 -8.93
N GLY A 180 -0.49 10.32 -9.81
CA GLY A 180 -1.76 10.30 -10.51
C GLY A 180 -2.31 8.91 -10.76
N GLN A 181 -3.61 8.75 -10.61
CA GLN A 181 -4.37 7.60 -11.06
C GLN A 181 -5.05 7.99 -12.39
N VAL A 182 -4.65 7.34 -13.48
CA VAL A 182 -5.03 7.76 -14.84
C VAL A 182 -6.15 6.93 -15.44
N THR A 183 -6.45 5.79 -14.84
CA THR A 183 -7.49 4.86 -15.31
C THR A 183 -7.91 3.92 -14.19
N ASP A 184 -9.14 3.45 -14.26
CA ASP A 184 -9.69 2.30 -13.51
C ASP A 184 -9.83 1.05 -14.41
N GLN A 185 -9.24 1.08 -15.61
CA GLN A 185 -9.42 0.07 -16.66
C GLN A 185 -8.11 -0.37 -17.31
N ALA A 186 -6.99 -0.34 -16.58
CA ALA A 186 -5.73 -0.85 -17.12
C ALA A 186 -5.80 -2.37 -17.30
N GLU A 187 -5.49 -2.86 -18.50
CA GLU A 187 -5.32 -4.28 -18.74
C GLU A 187 -3.89 -4.72 -18.44
N VAL A 188 -3.78 -5.90 -17.84
CA VAL A 188 -2.51 -6.55 -17.55
C VAL A 188 -2.55 -8.02 -17.97
N ASP A 189 -1.45 -8.49 -18.50
CA ASP A 189 -1.34 -9.89 -18.95
C ASP A 189 -1.50 -10.84 -17.74
N GLY A 190 -2.31 -11.88 -17.95
CA GLY A 190 -2.52 -12.93 -16.96
C GLY A 190 -3.58 -12.61 -15.89
N TYR A 191 -4.23 -11.44 -15.96
CA TYR A 191 -5.34 -11.08 -15.08
C TYR A 191 -6.60 -10.79 -15.88
N GLY A 192 -7.72 -11.40 -15.50
CA GLY A 192 -8.98 -11.30 -16.24
C GLY A 192 -9.85 -10.10 -15.88
N GLY A 193 -9.37 -9.21 -15.01
CA GLY A 193 -10.02 -7.96 -14.60
C GLY A 193 -9.26 -6.73 -15.06
N TYR A 194 -9.73 -5.57 -14.61
CA TYR A 194 -9.05 -4.30 -14.78
C TYR A 194 -8.37 -3.87 -13.49
N LEU A 195 -7.33 -3.04 -13.61
CA LEU A 195 -6.64 -2.40 -12.48
C LEU A 195 -6.78 -0.89 -12.55
N ASP A 196 -6.83 -0.30 -11.37
CA ASP A 196 -6.53 1.11 -11.20
C ASP A 196 -5.06 1.35 -11.52
N GLY A 197 -4.80 2.24 -12.45
CA GLY A 197 -3.48 2.49 -12.97
C GLY A 197 -2.91 3.81 -12.49
N ASP A 198 -1.79 3.71 -11.76
CA ASP A 198 -1.09 4.84 -11.15
C ASP A 198 0.20 5.17 -11.88
N ILE A 199 0.56 6.46 -11.86
CA ILE A 199 1.78 6.94 -12.48
C ILE A 199 2.54 7.90 -11.58
N PHE A 200 3.86 7.89 -11.72
CA PHE A 200 4.78 8.85 -11.12
C PHE A 200 5.79 9.34 -12.16
N GLU A 201 5.93 10.66 -12.31
CA GLU A 201 6.93 11.28 -13.19
C GLU A 201 8.23 11.57 -12.41
N GLY A 202 9.10 10.57 -12.32
CA GLY A 202 10.37 10.66 -11.59
C GLY A 202 11.14 9.35 -11.57
N SER A 203 12.14 9.26 -10.71
CA SER A 203 12.87 8.01 -10.45
C SER A 203 12.29 7.27 -9.24
N LEU A 204 12.65 6.01 -9.09
CA LEU A 204 12.23 5.22 -7.92
C LEU A 204 12.73 5.82 -6.61
N GLU A 205 13.95 6.30 -6.58
CA GLU A 205 14.54 6.97 -5.41
C GLU A 205 13.75 8.24 -5.02
N GLN A 206 13.26 8.99 -6.01
CA GLN A 206 12.41 10.16 -5.75
C GLN A 206 11.06 9.74 -5.15
N LEU A 207 10.46 8.66 -5.66
CA LEU A 207 9.22 8.13 -5.12
C LEU A 207 9.42 7.56 -3.71
N MET A 208 10.51 6.82 -3.47
CA MET A 208 10.90 6.33 -2.16
C MET A 208 11.06 7.47 -1.15
N ALA A 209 11.74 8.55 -1.54
CA ALA A 209 11.93 9.73 -0.67
C ALA A 209 10.60 10.39 -0.28
N ILE A 210 9.61 10.46 -1.19
CA ILE A 210 8.25 10.96 -0.88
C ILE A 210 7.61 10.11 0.22
N PHE A 211 7.76 8.79 0.15
CA PHE A 211 7.19 7.85 1.13
C PHE A 211 8.08 7.62 2.34
N GLY A 212 9.23 8.33 2.44
CA GLY A 212 10.14 8.22 3.59
C GLY A 212 10.86 6.88 3.66
N LEU A 213 11.08 6.25 2.51
CA LEU A 213 11.74 4.95 2.37
C LEU A 213 13.20 5.14 1.94
N GLU A 214 14.07 4.26 2.40
CA GLU A 214 15.48 4.17 1.98
C GLU A 214 15.70 2.85 1.21
N ASP A 215 16.86 2.70 0.56
CA ASP A 215 17.16 1.48 -0.21
C ASP A 215 17.08 0.21 0.65
N ASP A 216 17.46 0.30 1.91
CA ASP A 216 17.37 -0.81 2.86
C ASP A 216 15.92 -1.21 3.19
N ASP A 217 14.97 -0.29 3.04
CA ASP A 217 13.53 -0.55 3.27
C ASP A 217 12.91 -1.41 2.17
N MET A 218 13.53 -1.42 0.98
CA MET A 218 13.19 -2.34 -0.11
C MET A 218 13.81 -3.72 0.09
N ALA A 219 14.52 -3.93 1.21
CA ALA A 219 15.19 -5.17 1.50
C ALA A 219 14.20 -6.31 1.72
N LYS A 220 14.68 -7.54 1.47
CA LYS A 220 13.90 -8.75 1.68
C LYS A 220 13.36 -8.80 3.11
N PRO A 221 12.15 -9.30 3.29
CA PRO A 221 11.58 -9.51 4.62
C PRO A 221 12.52 -10.33 5.51
N ARG A 222 12.61 -9.96 6.77
CA ARG A 222 13.48 -10.59 7.77
C ARG A 222 12.63 -11.15 8.89
N MET A 223 13.11 -12.21 9.51
CA MET A 223 12.50 -12.79 10.69
C MET A 223 13.17 -12.24 11.95
N ILE A 224 12.37 -11.94 12.95
CA ILE A 224 12.87 -11.53 14.27
C ILE A 224 12.21 -12.38 15.35
N GLN A 225 12.99 -12.82 16.32
CA GLN A 225 12.51 -13.56 17.47
C GLN A 225 13.13 -12.97 18.74
N LYS A 226 12.30 -12.70 19.72
CA LYS A 226 12.78 -12.24 21.03
C LYS A 226 13.44 -13.39 21.77
N THR A 227 14.64 -13.18 22.28
CA THR A 227 15.35 -14.19 23.07
C THR A 227 14.51 -14.64 24.26
N GLY A 228 14.25 -15.96 24.35
CA GLY A 228 13.41 -16.54 25.39
C GLY A 228 11.90 -16.41 25.14
N ASP A 229 11.48 -15.87 24.01
CA ASP A 229 10.07 -15.84 23.60
C ASP A 229 9.83 -16.85 22.46
N ALA A 230 8.71 -17.58 22.52
CA ALA A 230 8.30 -18.46 21.45
C ALA A 230 7.68 -17.70 20.24
N GLN A 231 7.45 -16.40 20.41
CA GLN A 231 6.85 -15.58 19.35
C GLN A 231 7.89 -15.20 18.31
N VAL A 232 7.53 -15.41 17.04
CA VAL A 232 8.33 -15.04 15.88
C VAL A 232 7.59 -13.98 15.10
N TRP A 233 8.32 -13.01 14.57
CA TRP A 233 7.79 -11.89 13.81
C TRP A 233 8.50 -11.79 12.47
N ALA A 234 7.77 -11.51 11.41
CA ALA A 234 8.37 -11.05 10.16
C ALA A 234 8.52 -9.53 10.18
N THR A 235 9.57 -9.01 9.57
CA THR A 235 9.77 -7.58 9.34
C THR A 235 10.48 -7.36 8.03
N ASN A 236 10.16 -6.25 7.38
CA ASN A 236 10.90 -5.75 6.23
C ASN A 236 11.65 -4.43 6.54
N GLY A 237 11.78 -4.11 7.84
CA GLY A 237 12.35 -2.84 8.29
C GLY A 237 11.31 -1.74 8.52
N MET A 238 10.19 -1.75 7.80
CA MET A 238 9.12 -0.76 7.90
C MET A 238 8.00 -1.18 8.83
N GLY A 239 7.76 -2.48 8.97
CA GLY A 239 6.72 -3.03 9.82
C GLY A 239 7.09 -4.41 10.33
N ARG A 240 6.32 -4.89 11.28
CA ARG A 240 6.46 -6.24 11.85
C ARG A 240 5.12 -6.93 11.98
N TRP A 241 5.09 -8.23 11.70
CA TRP A 241 3.89 -9.05 11.78
C TRP A 241 4.13 -10.23 12.71
N HIS A 242 3.21 -10.45 13.63
CA HIS A 242 3.25 -11.62 14.50
C HIS A 242 3.00 -12.89 13.68
N ILE A 243 3.87 -13.87 13.81
CA ILE A 243 3.75 -15.16 13.15
C ILE A 243 3.15 -16.14 14.16
N GLN A 244 1.94 -16.58 13.88
CA GLN A 244 1.31 -17.63 14.66
C GLN A 244 1.94 -18.97 14.32
N GLY A 245 2.39 -19.70 15.36
CA GLY A 245 2.97 -21.03 15.19
C GLY A 245 4.41 -21.14 15.69
N GLY A 246 5.11 -20.05 15.92
CA GLY A 246 6.37 -20.02 16.69
C GLY A 246 7.62 -20.55 16.00
N THR A 247 7.53 -21.17 14.81
CA THR A 247 8.68 -21.62 14.04
C THR A 247 8.72 -21.01 12.65
N MET A 248 9.91 -20.93 12.06
CA MET A 248 10.09 -20.47 10.67
C MET A 248 9.31 -21.39 9.72
N ALA A 249 9.36 -22.68 9.93
CA ALA A 249 8.66 -23.67 9.13
C ALA A 249 7.15 -23.43 9.13
N ASP A 250 6.56 -23.17 10.31
CA ASP A 250 5.14 -22.86 10.42
C ASP A 250 4.78 -21.57 9.69
N PHE A 251 5.63 -20.55 9.74
CA PHE A 251 5.42 -19.31 9.02
C PHE A 251 5.42 -19.54 7.51
N VAL A 252 6.45 -20.17 6.98
CA VAL A 252 6.57 -20.37 5.53
C VAL A 252 5.48 -21.33 5.03
N TYR A 253 5.18 -22.36 5.76
CA TYR A 253 4.08 -23.27 5.43
C TYR A 253 2.74 -22.54 5.41
N ASN A 254 2.45 -21.72 6.41
CA ASN A 254 1.23 -20.91 6.47
C ASN A 254 1.17 -19.87 5.36
N GLN A 255 2.30 -19.25 4.98
CA GLN A 255 2.34 -18.33 3.85
C GLN A 255 2.10 -19.07 2.53
N HIS A 256 2.73 -20.23 2.34
CA HIS A 256 2.50 -21.02 1.14
C HIS A 256 1.06 -21.50 1.00
N THR A 257 0.47 -22.03 2.07
CA THR A 257 -0.91 -22.51 2.05
C THR A 257 -1.94 -21.38 2.04
N ARG A 258 -1.67 -20.28 2.74
CA ARG A 258 -2.61 -19.16 2.86
C ARG A 258 -2.62 -18.24 1.63
N PHE A 259 -1.49 -18.08 0.96
CA PHE A 259 -1.33 -17.11 -0.12
C PHE A 259 -1.01 -17.73 -1.47
N GLY A 260 -0.90 -19.06 -1.55
CA GLY A 260 -0.70 -19.77 -2.82
C GLY A 260 0.55 -19.33 -3.58
N ASN A 261 1.62 -18.95 -2.87
CA ASN A 261 2.85 -18.49 -3.51
C ASN A 261 3.71 -19.71 -3.94
N PRO A 262 3.81 -20.01 -5.25
CA PRO A 262 4.55 -21.17 -5.74
C PRO A 262 6.08 -21.05 -5.59
N ALA A 263 6.60 -19.86 -5.29
CA ALA A 263 8.04 -19.65 -5.05
C ALA A 263 8.46 -19.96 -3.63
N MET A 264 7.50 -20.27 -2.73
CA MET A 264 7.80 -20.63 -1.35
C MET A 264 7.91 -22.16 -1.21
N PRO A 265 8.76 -22.68 -0.27
CA PRO A 265 8.89 -24.11 -0.04
C PRO A 265 7.55 -24.76 0.29
N ALA A 266 7.33 -25.95 -0.23
CA ALA A 266 6.08 -26.70 -0.03
C ALA A 266 6.03 -27.44 1.31
N THR A 267 7.18 -27.67 1.94
CA THR A 267 7.29 -28.40 3.21
C THR A 267 8.15 -27.65 4.23
N PRO A 268 7.95 -27.89 5.54
CA PRO A 268 8.80 -27.28 6.58
C PRO A 268 10.29 -27.61 6.43
N GLU A 269 10.63 -28.78 5.88
CA GLU A 269 12.01 -29.23 5.68
C GLU A 269 12.74 -28.43 4.60
N GLU A 270 12.01 -27.87 3.63
CA GLU A 270 12.57 -27.00 2.58
C GLU A 270 12.88 -25.58 3.08
N VAL A 271 12.52 -25.27 4.32
CA VAL A 271 12.70 -23.96 4.96
C VAL A 271 13.99 -23.85 5.77
N GLU A 272 14.78 -24.92 5.84
CA GLU A 272 16.06 -24.93 6.57
C GLU A 272 17.09 -23.99 5.97
N ASP A 273 16.95 -23.59 4.71
CA ASP A 273 17.77 -22.56 4.09
C ASP A 273 17.28 -21.14 4.44
N LEU A 274 17.58 -20.73 5.66
CA LEU A 274 17.23 -19.40 6.21
C LEU A 274 17.92 -18.25 5.48
N ASP A 275 18.97 -18.50 4.72
CA ASP A 275 19.69 -17.50 3.93
C ASP A 275 18.77 -16.88 2.84
N SER A 276 17.76 -17.61 2.40
CA SER A 276 16.76 -17.08 1.45
C SER A 276 15.88 -15.99 2.04
N PHE A 277 15.77 -15.88 3.37
CA PHE A 277 14.95 -14.90 4.10
C PHE A 277 15.78 -13.77 4.73
N GLY A 278 17.12 -13.82 4.59
CA GLY A 278 18.03 -12.88 5.22
C GLY A 278 18.26 -13.17 6.71
N PRO A 279 19.21 -12.46 7.35
CA PRO A 279 19.57 -12.70 8.73
C PRO A 279 18.43 -12.39 9.70
N ILE A 280 18.35 -13.14 10.78
CA ILE A 280 17.48 -12.82 11.92
C ILE A 280 18.06 -11.56 12.59
N ILE A 281 17.28 -10.49 12.61
CA ILE A 281 17.68 -9.25 13.29
C ILE A 281 17.25 -9.32 14.73
N SER A 282 18.22 -9.39 15.63
CA SER A 282 17.99 -9.39 17.08
C SER A 282 17.96 -8.01 17.71
N ASP A 283 18.61 -7.02 17.07
CA ASP A 283 19.01 -5.78 17.74
C ASP A 283 17.94 -4.69 17.78
N VAL A 284 16.99 -4.70 16.86
CA VAL A 284 15.95 -3.65 16.75
C VAL A 284 14.99 -3.64 17.94
N PHE A 285 14.90 -4.74 18.71
CA PHE A 285 13.95 -4.87 19.83
C PHE A 285 14.58 -5.49 21.09
N GLY A 286 15.91 -5.45 21.23
CA GLY A 286 16.59 -6.16 22.31
C GLY A 286 16.45 -7.68 22.20
N LEU A 287 16.51 -8.17 20.98
CA LEU A 287 16.37 -9.57 20.62
C LEU A 287 17.77 -10.18 20.44
N GLY A 288 18.04 -11.34 21.05
CA GLY A 288 19.28 -12.06 20.87
C GLY A 288 19.30 -12.85 19.56
N VAL A 289 20.43 -12.92 18.88
CA VAL A 289 20.63 -13.87 17.78
C VAL A 289 20.74 -15.27 18.38
N PRO A 290 19.97 -16.26 17.95
CA PRO A 290 20.24 -17.65 18.31
C PRO A 290 21.64 -18.01 17.80
N ALA A 291 22.44 -18.63 18.64
CA ALA A 291 23.77 -19.10 18.27
C ALA A 291 23.69 -20.30 17.33
#